data_337634086fec0d4db5152a9e46200beb
#
_entry.id   337634086fec0d4db5152a9e46200beb
#
_cell.length_a   1.000
_cell.length_b   1.000
_cell.length_c   1.000
_cell.angle_alpha   90.00
_cell.angle_beta   90.00
_cell.angle_gamma   90.00
#
_symmetry.space_group_name_H-M   'P 1'
#
loop_
_entity.id
_entity.type
_entity.pdbx_description
1 polymer ?
#
loop_
_entity_poly.entity_id
_entity_poly.type
_entity_poly.pdbx_seq_one_letter_code
_entity_poly.pdbx_strand_id
1 'polypeptide(L)'
;YQSKSDPWCRKFPTQAPGCDGWAGPWPDPLLPLGPKDTFDLAANATQPIWITVSVPKDAAPGDYAGKVRLVAEGGEVVQVPLALHVWGFTLPERSHVGAIYDVRFTDGGKAWGKSSEEARWDVIRFMARRRLCPDQVPVSPSIRYENGRVIADFAAFDKAAEIYFNELKLPFSYTPWEFYLFGWGFPPRERFGEHPYPGKPPYEGADRSQLRPEYKRAYQACLKAFWDHVAEKGWQDKFVLYISDEPFDSQAPIRAQMK
;
A
#
# COMPACT_ATOMS: atom_id res chain seq x y z
N TYR A 1 22.23 6.16 1.24
CA TYR A 1 21.60 6.33 2.56
C TYR A 1 22.61 6.02 3.66
N GLN A 2 22.81 6.93 4.57
CA GLN A 2 23.63 6.70 5.75
C GLN A 2 22.73 6.36 6.93
N SER A 3 22.72 5.12 7.35
CA SER A 3 21.99 4.68 8.53
C SER A 3 22.57 5.34 9.78
N LYS A 4 21.85 6.26 10.37
CA LYS A 4 22.14 6.75 11.72
C LYS A 4 21.46 5.81 12.69
N SER A 5 22.25 4.93 13.31
CA SER A 5 21.90 4.19 14.54
C SER A 5 20.40 3.98 14.78
N ASP A 6 19.76 3.15 13.98
CA ASP A 6 18.48 2.56 14.34
C ASP A 6 18.65 1.84 15.69
N PRO A 7 17.74 1.97 16.66
CA PRO A 7 17.76 1.22 17.90
C PRO A 7 17.94 -0.28 17.73
N TRP A 8 17.50 -0.85 16.61
CA TRP A 8 17.74 -2.23 16.22
C TRP A 8 19.20 -2.51 15.92
N CYS A 9 19.87 -1.62 15.20
CA CYS A 9 21.28 -1.75 14.87
C CYS A 9 22.22 -1.52 16.07
N ARG A 10 21.74 -0.88 17.15
CA ARG A 10 22.53 -0.66 18.37
C ARG A 10 22.83 -1.94 19.14
N LYS A 11 22.05 -2.98 18.94
CA LYS A 11 22.22 -4.28 19.62
C LYS A 11 23.24 -5.17 18.92
N PHE A 12 23.62 -4.83 17.70
CA PHE A 12 24.52 -5.62 16.88
C PHE A 12 25.77 -4.80 16.59
N PRO A 13 26.95 -5.25 17.00
CA PRO A 13 28.18 -4.60 16.57
C PRO A 13 28.24 -4.62 15.05
N THR A 14 28.76 -3.53 14.46
CA THR A 14 29.12 -3.47 13.06
C THR A 14 29.94 -4.71 12.72
N GLN A 15 29.43 -5.58 11.84
CA GLN A 15 30.08 -6.84 11.43
C GLN A 15 30.04 -8.02 12.43
N ALA A 16 29.04 -8.09 13.30
CA ALA A 16 28.83 -9.33 14.06
C ALA A 16 28.55 -10.50 13.11
N PRO A 17 29.23 -11.65 13.27
CA PRO A 17 28.97 -12.83 12.45
C PRO A 17 27.49 -13.23 12.54
N GLY A 18 26.83 -13.44 11.40
CA GLY A 18 25.42 -13.79 11.31
C GLY A 18 24.43 -12.62 11.38
N CYS A 19 24.89 -11.38 11.33
CA CYS A 19 24.04 -10.20 11.19
C CYS A 19 24.01 -9.73 9.75
N ASP A 20 22.81 -9.58 9.18
CA ASP A 20 22.61 -9.12 7.81
C ASP A 20 22.67 -7.60 7.66
N GLY A 21 23.14 -6.87 8.68
CA GLY A 21 23.17 -5.43 8.67
C GLY A 21 24.33 -4.81 9.42
N TRP A 22 24.74 -3.64 8.98
CA TRP A 22 25.74 -2.82 9.66
C TRP A 22 25.34 -1.34 9.62
N ALA A 23 25.85 -0.56 10.53
CA ALA A 23 25.71 0.90 10.48
C ALA A 23 26.69 1.46 9.43
N GLY A 24 26.18 2.27 8.50
CA GLY A 24 27.00 2.87 7.47
C GLY A 24 26.22 3.26 6.22
N PRO A 25 26.94 3.55 5.11
CA PRO A 25 26.32 3.80 3.82
C PRO A 25 25.64 2.55 3.25
N TRP A 26 24.40 2.70 2.84
CA TRP A 26 23.62 1.66 2.17
C TRP A 26 23.23 2.14 0.76
N PRO A 27 23.26 1.27 -0.26
CA PRO A 27 22.85 1.63 -1.63
C PRO A 27 21.31 1.67 -1.77
N ASP A 28 20.65 2.50 -0.96
CA ASP A 28 19.20 2.63 -0.93
C ASP A 28 18.82 4.07 -0.52
N PRO A 29 17.91 4.73 -1.24
CA PRO A 29 17.20 4.29 -2.46
C PRO A 29 18.07 4.37 -3.72
N LEU A 30 17.71 3.58 -4.74
CA LEU A 30 18.28 3.71 -6.08
C LEU A 30 17.62 4.91 -6.76
N LEU A 31 18.40 5.94 -7.04
CA LEU A 31 17.91 7.14 -7.74
C LEU A 31 17.80 6.87 -9.24
N PRO A 32 16.71 7.32 -9.90
CA PRO A 32 16.59 7.15 -11.34
C PRO A 32 17.69 7.94 -12.07
N LEU A 33 18.26 7.33 -13.09
CA LEU A 33 19.19 7.98 -14.01
C LEU A 33 18.45 8.33 -15.31
N GLY A 34 18.45 9.59 -15.66
CA GLY A 34 17.99 10.07 -16.96
C GLY A 34 19.03 9.82 -18.07
N PRO A 35 18.65 10.00 -19.35
CA PRO A 35 19.53 9.70 -20.49
C PRO A 35 20.84 10.48 -20.55
N LYS A 36 20.94 11.58 -19.80
CA LYS A 36 22.12 12.47 -19.76
C LYS A 36 22.69 12.61 -18.35
N ASP A 37 22.16 11.87 -17.39
CA ASP A 37 22.68 11.94 -16.04
C ASP A 37 24.04 11.27 -15.94
N THR A 38 24.89 11.86 -15.15
CA THR A 38 26.22 11.38 -14.86
C THR A 38 26.41 11.25 -13.34
N PHE A 39 27.36 10.47 -12.94
CA PHE A 39 27.78 10.38 -11.55
C PHE A 39 29.29 10.20 -11.48
N ASP A 40 29.88 10.68 -10.41
CA ASP A 40 31.29 10.50 -10.15
C ASP A 40 31.54 9.17 -9.44
N LEU A 41 32.51 8.42 -9.92
CA LEU A 41 32.96 7.18 -9.31
C LEU A 41 34.36 7.38 -8.72
N ALA A 42 34.47 7.39 -7.42
CA ALA A 42 35.74 7.52 -6.73
C ALA A 42 36.62 6.28 -6.95
N ALA A 43 37.95 6.46 -6.88
CA ALA A 43 38.88 5.36 -6.95
C ALA A 43 38.59 4.32 -5.85
N ASN A 44 38.64 3.04 -6.20
CA ASN A 44 38.34 1.91 -5.31
C ASN A 44 36.90 1.86 -4.78
N ALA A 45 35.97 2.58 -5.42
CA ALA A 45 34.54 2.50 -5.13
C ALA A 45 33.81 1.64 -6.16
N THR A 46 32.68 1.06 -5.74
CA THR A 46 31.76 0.33 -6.61
C THR A 46 30.41 1.03 -6.63
N GLN A 47 29.87 1.27 -7.83
CA GLN A 47 28.55 1.85 -8.01
C GLN A 47 27.61 0.79 -8.61
N PRO A 48 26.62 0.29 -7.86
CA PRO A 48 25.61 -0.59 -8.41
C PRO A 48 24.64 0.21 -9.32
N ILE A 49 24.31 -0.38 -10.46
CA ILE A 49 23.34 0.18 -11.41
C ILE A 49 22.24 -0.85 -11.63
N TRP A 50 20.99 -0.45 -11.39
CA TRP A 50 19.81 -1.25 -11.68
C TRP A 50 19.27 -0.93 -13.06
N ILE A 51 19.11 -1.95 -13.91
CA ILE A 51 18.60 -1.80 -15.26
C ILE A 51 17.24 -2.50 -15.36
N THR A 52 16.22 -1.77 -15.81
CA THR A 52 14.89 -2.32 -16.07
C THR A 52 14.63 -2.36 -17.56
N VAL A 53 14.31 -3.53 -18.09
CA VAL A 53 13.86 -3.70 -19.47
C VAL A 53 12.34 -3.88 -19.48
N SER A 54 11.63 -3.00 -20.18
CA SER A 54 10.20 -3.10 -20.39
C SER A 54 9.91 -3.76 -21.72
N VAL A 55 9.18 -4.88 -21.69
CA VAL A 55 8.75 -5.59 -22.89
C VAL A 55 7.33 -5.14 -23.27
N PRO A 56 7.11 -4.55 -24.45
CA PRO A 56 5.78 -4.22 -24.94
C PRO A 56 4.88 -5.47 -25.07
N LYS A 57 3.57 -5.28 -24.93
CA LYS A 57 2.61 -6.41 -25.01
C LYS A 57 2.56 -7.06 -26.39
N ASP A 58 2.90 -6.30 -27.42
CA ASP A 58 2.94 -6.68 -28.82
C ASP A 58 4.33 -7.12 -29.30
N ALA A 59 5.30 -7.21 -28.39
CA ALA A 59 6.62 -7.72 -28.73
C ALA A 59 6.52 -9.16 -29.24
N ALA A 60 7.15 -9.43 -30.39
CA ALA A 60 7.18 -10.79 -30.95
C ALA A 60 7.97 -11.72 -30.01
N PRO A 61 7.53 -12.98 -29.83
CA PRO A 61 8.33 -13.97 -29.11
C PRO A 61 9.67 -14.22 -29.82
N GLY A 62 10.72 -14.43 -29.03
CA GLY A 62 12.04 -14.71 -29.59
C GLY A 62 13.19 -14.17 -28.75
N ASP A 63 14.37 -14.31 -29.30
CA ASP A 63 15.59 -13.86 -28.66
C ASP A 63 16.00 -12.48 -29.18
N TYR A 64 16.27 -11.59 -28.25
CA TYR A 64 16.70 -10.21 -28.50
C TYR A 64 18.10 -10.01 -27.91
N ALA A 65 18.95 -9.34 -28.64
CA ALA A 65 20.28 -8.97 -28.19
C ALA A 65 20.42 -7.45 -28.15
N GLY A 66 21.06 -6.97 -27.10
CA GLY A 66 21.35 -5.56 -26.91
C GLY A 66 22.69 -5.39 -26.18
N LYS A 67 22.97 -4.18 -25.81
CA LYS A 67 24.14 -3.86 -25.01
C LYS A 67 23.92 -2.62 -24.14
N VAL A 68 24.50 -2.65 -22.97
CA VAL A 68 24.64 -1.48 -22.11
C VAL A 68 26.07 -0.96 -22.28
N ARG A 69 26.19 0.33 -22.56
CA ARG A 69 27.48 1.00 -22.69
C ARG A 69 27.74 1.87 -21.48
N LEU A 70 28.88 1.69 -20.85
CA LEU A 70 29.38 2.59 -19.83
C LEU A 70 30.36 3.54 -20.50
N VAL A 71 30.07 4.83 -20.38
CA VAL A 71 30.85 5.89 -21.02
C VAL A 71 31.43 6.78 -19.92
N ALA A 72 32.70 7.03 -19.92
CA ALA A 72 33.35 7.97 -19.03
C ALA A 72 33.88 9.17 -19.81
N GLU A 73 34.41 10.15 -19.11
CA GLU A 73 35.16 11.24 -19.73
C GLU A 73 36.32 10.69 -20.54
N GLY A 74 36.32 10.94 -21.86
CA GLY A 74 37.32 10.35 -22.76
C GLY A 74 36.84 9.18 -23.62
N GLY A 75 35.62 8.70 -23.45
CA GLY A 75 35.02 7.70 -24.33
C GLY A 75 34.41 6.49 -23.64
N GLU A 76 34.09 5.48 -24.45
CA GLU A 76 33.49 4.24 -23.96
C GLU A 76 34.49 3.40 -23.17
N VAL A 77 34.11 3.03 -21.95
CA VAL A 77 34.97 2.21 -21.05
C VAL A 77 34.66 0.74 -21.20
N VAL A 78 33.36 0.37 -21.22
CA VAL A 78 32.98 -1.03 -21.31
C VAL A 78 31.61 -1.20 -21.99
N GLN A 79 31.43 -2.30 -22.70
CA GLN A 79 30.15 -2.77 -23.19
C GLN A 79 29.76 -4.05 -22.47
N VAL A 80 28.56 -4.05 -21.89
CA VAL A 80 28.01 -5.24 -21.29
C VAL A 80 26.92 -5.78 -22.23
N PRO A 81 27.08 -7.02 -22.77
CA PRO A 81 26.05 -7.61 -23.63
C PRO A 81 24.80 -7.92 -22.81
N LEU A 82 23.64 -7.69 -23.42
CA LEU A 82 22.33 -8.01 -22.88
C LEU A 82 21.64 -9.02 -23.82
N ALA A 83 21.23 -10.15 -23.27
CA ALA A 83 20.38 -11.12 -23.95
C ALA A 83 19.03 -11.20 -23.24
N LEU A 84 17.95 -11.14 -23.99
CA LEU A 84 16.60 -11.19 -23.50
C LEU A 84 15.80 -12.19 -24.34
N HIS A 85 15.17 -13.18 -23.69
CA HIS A 85 14.20 -14.05 -24.32
C HIS A 85 12.78 -13.56 -24.02
N VAL A 86 11.99 -13.27 -25.05
CA VAL A 86 10.58 -12.91 -24.95
C VAL A 86 9.73 -14.17 -25.18
N TRP A 87 8.96 -14.54 -24.17
CA TRP A 87 8.12 -15.71 -24.21
C TRP A 87 6.86 -15.47 -25.06
N GLY A 88 6.31 -16.55 -25.64
CA GLY A 88 5.10 -16.52 -26.47
C GLY A 88 3.79 -16.34 -25.71
N PHE A 89 3.79 -15.63 -24.58
CA PHE A 89 2.60 -15.28 -23.82
C PHE A 89 2.70 -13.88 -23.23
N THR A 90 1.54 -13.27 -22.99
CA THR A 90 1.42 -11.98 -22.33
C THR A 90 0.89 -12.16 -20.91
N LEU A 91 1.53 -11.55 -19.94
CA LEU A 91 1.02 -11.53 -18.57
C LEU A 91 -0.31 -10.77 -18.51
N PRO A 92 -1.34 -11.32 -17.83
CA PRO A 92 -2.61 -10.63 -17.68
C PRO A 92 -2.45 -9.30 -16.93
N GLU A 93 -3.30 -8.33 -17.21
CA GLU A 93 -3.28 -7.03 -16.52
C GLU A 93 -3.55 -7.16 -15.01
N ARG A 94 -4.46 -8.08 -14.66
CA ARG A 94 -4.74 -8.42 -13.27
C ARG A 94 -3.87 -9.58 -12.81
N SER A 95 -3.39 -9.49 -11.58
CA SER A 95 -2.86 -10.65 -10.88
C SER A 95 -4.01 -11.60 -10.51
N HIS A 96 -3.86 -12.89 -10.76
CA HIS A 96 -4.80 -13.92 -10.32
C HIS A 96 -4.59 -14.29 -8.84
N VAL A 97 -3.40 -14.03 -8.32
CA VAL A 97 -3.11 -14.21 -6.91
C VAL A 97 -3.47 -12.91 -6.20
N GLY A 98 -4.45 -12.97 -5.31
CA GLY A 98 -4.84 -11.84 -4.47
C GLY A 98 -3.78 -11.55 -3.43
N ALA A 99 -3.26 -10.34 -3.44
CA ALA A 99 -2.38 -9.82 -2.41
C ALA A 99 -2.68 -8.33 -2.22
N ILE A 100 -2.71 -7.89 -0.97
CA ILE A 100 -2.94 -6.50 -0.60
C ILE A 100 -1.72 -6.03 0.18
N TYR A 101 -1.18 -4.87 -0.19
CA TYR A 101 0.01 -4.29 0.43
C TYR A 101 -0.36 -3.01 1.17
N ASP A 102 -0.07 -2.97 2.46
CA ASP A 102 -0.25 -1.77 3.30
C ASP A 102 0.64 -0.62 2.79
N VAL A 103 0.02 0.49 2.46
CA VAL A 103 0.69 1.69 1.96
C VAL A 103 0.49 2.83 2.94
N ARG A 104 1.47 3.01 3.82
CA ARG A 104 1.43 4.08 4.82
C ARG A 104 2.02 5.37 4.26
N PHE A 105 1.14 6.35 4.05
CA PHE A 105 1.50 7.68 3.61
C PHE A 105 1.48 8.64 4.80
N THR A 106 2.65 8.96 5.35
CA THR A 106 2.72 9.90 6.48
C THR A 106 3.00 11.33 6.06
N ASP A 107 3.92 11.59 5.14
CA ASP A 107 4.32 12.95 4.72
C ASP A 107 4.77 13.04 3.25
N GLY A 108 4.38 12.06 2.45
CA GLY A 108 4.97 11.77 1.14
C GLY A 108 4.96 12.90 0.11
N GLY A 109 4.03 13.85 0.21
CA GLY A 109 3.93 14.90 -0.80
C GLY A 109 5.03 15.95 -0.71
N LYS A 110 5.46 16.35 0.48
CA LYS A 110 6.39 17.46 0.68
C LYS A 110 7.76 17.22 0.06
N ALA A 111 8.30 16.01 0.19
CA ALA A 111 9.60 15.65 -0.37
C ALA A 111 9.61 15.69 -1.91
N TRP A 112 8.44 15.58 -2.54
CA TRP A 112 8.28 15.56 -4.00
C TRP A 112 7.65 16.83 -4.57
N GLY A 113 7.42 17.84 -3.72
CA GLY A 113 6.77 19.08 -4.13
C GLY A 113 5.30 18.88 -4.57
N LYS A 114 4.64 17.86 -4.05
CA LYS A 114 3.25 17.47 -4.36
C LYS A 114 2.37 17.52 -3.12
N SER A 115 1.06 17.60 -3.33
CA SER A 115 0.11 17.31 -2.27
C SER A 115 0.19 15.84 -1.85
N SER A 116 -0.24 15.53 -0.63
CA SER A 116 -0.28 14.14 -0.15
C SER A 116 -1.21 13.27 -0.99
N GLU A 117 -2.27 13.84 -1.53
CA GLU A 117 -3.21 13.14 -2.42
C GLU A 117 -2.56 12.79 -3.76
N GLU A 118 -1.92 13.75 -4.42
CA GLU A 118 -1.19 13.51 -5.69
C GLU A 118 -0.10 12.46 -5.52
N ALA A 119 0.69 12.57 -4.45
CA ALA A 119 1.74 11.61 -4.16
C ALA A 119 1.19 10.21 -3.90
N ARG A 120 0.06 10.11 -3.21
CA ARG A 120 -0.62 8.82 -2.96
C ARG A 120 -1.09 8.19 -4.27
N TRP A 121 -1.70 8.97 -5.16
CA TRP A 121 -2.08 8.48 -6.49
C TRP A 121 -0.90 8.05 -7.35
N ASP A 122 0.22 8.74 -7.26
CA ASP A 122 1.45 8.35 -7.98
C ASP A 122 1.97 6.99 -7.50
N VAL A 123 1.96 6.74 -6.19
CA VAL A 123 2.33 5.43 -5.64
C VAL A 123 1.35 4.35 -6.05
N ILE A 124 0.05 4.61 -6.00
CA ILE A 124 -0.98 3.67 -6.45
C ILE A 124 -0.76 3.29 -7.93
N ARG A 125 -0.55 4.29 -8.80
CA ARG A 125 -0.23 4.04 -10.22
C ARG A 125 1.07 3.29 -10.42
N PHE A 126 2.09 3.60 -9.62
CA PHE A 126 3.36 2.88 -9.63
C PHE A 126 3.18 1.40 -9.27
N MET A 127 2.42 1.11 -8.22
CA MET A 127 2.10 -0.25 -7.79
C MET A 127 1.26 -0.99 -8.83
N ALA A 128 0.22 -0.36 -9.37
CA ALA A 128 -0.62 -0.94 -10.41
C ALA A 128 0.18 -1.40 -11.63
N ARG A 129 1.13 -0.56 -12.13
CA ARG A 129 2.02 -0.93 -13.23
C ARG A 129 2.92 -2.13 -12.91
N ARG A 130 3.12 -2.43 -11.65
CA ARG A 130 3.91 -3.59 -11.16
C ARG A 130 3.03 -4.74 -10.69
N ARG A 131 1.70 -4.63 -10.91
CA ARG A 131 0.71 -5.64 -10.52
C ARG A 131 0.66 -5.88 -9.01
N LEU A 132 1.05 -4.88 -8.24
CA LEU A 132 0.90 -4.82 -6.80
C LEU A 132 -0.41 -4.10 -6.47
N CYS A 133 -1.18 -4.65 -5.52
CA CYS A 133 -2.45 -4.08 -5.10
C CYS A 133 -2.24 -3.30 -3.79
N PRO A 134 -2.43 -1.97 -3.79
CA PRO A 134 -2.45 -1.19 -2.56
C PRO A 134 -3.60 -1.62 -1.64
N ASP A 135 -3.53 -1.21 -0.39
CA ASP A 135 -4.49 -1.61 0.65
C ASP A 135 -5.90 -1.05 0.45
N GLN A 136 -6.03 0.16 -0.06
CA GLN A 136 -7.33 0.84 -0.12
C GLN A 136 -7.51 1.74 -1.33
N VAL A 137 -8.78 1.92 -1.73
CA VAL A 137 -9.20 3.12 -2.47
C VAL A 137 -8.79 4.34 -1.65
N PRO A 138 -8.05 5.32 -2.24
CA PRO A 138 -7.41 6.39 -1.45
C PRO A 138 -8.36 7.43 -0.86
N VAL A 139 -9.62 7.36 -1.17
CA VAL A 139 -10.68 8.26 -0.68
C VAL A 139 -11.74 7.44 0.02
N SER A 140 -12.03 7.73 1.28
CA SER A 140 -13.15 7.13 2.01
C SER A 140 -14.45 7.85 1.70
N PRO A 141 -15.59 7.13 1.69
CA PRO A 141 -16.91 7.79 1.65
C PRO A 141 -17.19 8.51 2.98
N SER A 142 -18.03 9.52 2.96
CA SER A 142 -18.57 10.09 4.19
C SER A 142 -19.81 9.30 4.60
N ILE A 143 -19.72 8.54 5.68
CA ILE A 143 -20.83 7.75 6.21
C ILE A 143 -21.02 8.10 7.69
N ARG A 144 -22.24 8.52 8.06
CA ARG A 144 -22.59 8.91 9.42
C ARG A 144 -23.89 8.26 9.85
N TYR A 145 -24.00 7.99 11.13
CA TYR A 145 -25.25 7.52 11.76
C TYR A 145 -25.77 8.57 12.74
N GLU A 146 -26.82 9.24 12.35
CA GLU A 146 -27.41 10.34 13.13
C GLU A 146 -28.92 10.11 13.29
N ASN A 147 -29.44 10.32 14.49
CA ASN A 147 -30.88 10.22 14.79
C ASN A 147 -31.55 8.92 14.27
N GLY A 148 -30.84 7.80 14.39
CA GLY A 148 -31.33 6.49 13.95
C GLY A 148 -31.26 6.26 12.43
N ARG A 149 -30.58 7.12 11.67
CA ARG A 149 -30.47 7.04 10.21
C ARG A 149 -29.03 7.10 9.75
N VAL A 150 -28.74 6.44 8.65
CA VAL A 150 -27.47 6.59 7.94
C VAL A 150 -27.57 7.79 7.00
N ILE A 151 -26.59 8.66 7.07
CA ILE A 151 -26.35 9.75 6.13
C ILE A 151 -25.05 9.43 5.43
N ALA A 152 -25.08 9.25 4.11
CA ALA A 152 -23.92 8.84 3.35
C ALA A 152 -23.73 9.70 2.10
N ASP A 153 -22.46 10.05 1.81
CA ASP A 153 -22.03 10.67 0.57
C ASP A 153 -20.88 9.84 -0.01
N PHE A 154 -21.10 9.29 -1.18
CA PHE A 154 -20.17 8.45 -1.91
C PHE A 154 -19.51 9.14 -3.12
N ALA A 155 -19.87 10.39 -3.42
CA ALA A 155 -19.48 11.02 -4.68
C ALA A 155 -17.97 11.07 -4.93
N ALA A 156 -17.18 11.44 -3.92
CA ALA A 156 -15.73 11.46 -4.02
C ALA A 156 -15.12 10.06 -4.03
N PHE A 157 -15.67 9.16 -3.21
CA PHE A 157 -15.27 7.75 -3.17
C PHE A 157 -15.49 7.07 -4.52
N ASP A 158 -16.65 7.26 -5.14
CA ASP A 158 -16.99 6.66 -6.43
C ASP A 158 -15.99 7.04 -7.52
N LYS A 159 -15.62 8.32 -7.59
CA LYS A 159 -14.61 8.79 -8.54
C LYS A 159 -13.25 8.10 -8.33
N ALA A 160 -12.85 7.98 -7.08
CA ALA A 160 -11.59 7.31 -6.74
C ALA A 160 -11.66 5.80 -7.00
N ALA A 161 -12.78 5.16 -6.67
CA ALA A 161 -13.00 3.73 -6.88
C ALA A 161 -13.06 3.37 -8.38
N GLU A 162 -13.64 4.25 -9.22
CA GLU A 162 -13.66 4.09 -10.67
C GLU A 162 -12.24 4.06 -11.24
N ILE A 163 -11.40 5.01 -10.86
CA ILE A 163 -9.99 5.02 -11.25
C ILE A 163 -9.28 3.76 -10.74
N TYR A 164 -9.48 3.44 -9.47
CA TYR A 164 -8.79 2.33 -8.81
C TYR A 164 -9.16 0.96 -9.43
N PHE A 165 -10.44 0.66 -9.58
CA PHE A 165 -10.92 -0.64 -10.02
C PHE A 165 -11.02 -0.78 -11.54
N ASN A 166 -11.43 0.27 -12.24
CA ASN A 166 -11.78 0.18 -13.66
C ASN A 166 -10.68 0.71 -14.57
N GLU A 167 -9.97 1.78 -14.21
CA GLU A 167 -8.85 2.28 -15.01
C GLU A 167 -7.55 1.52 -14.68
N LEU A 168 -7.17 1.46 -13.38
CA LEU A 168 -5.93 0.82 -12.94
C LEU A 168 -6.04 -0.71 -12.81
N LYS A 169 -7.24 -1.27 -12.95
CA LYS A 169 -7.51 -2.72 -12.89
C LYS A 169 -7.08 -3.40 -11.58
N LEU A 170 -7.01 -2.63 -10.49
CA LEU A 170 -6.66 -3.18 -9.18
C LEU A 170 -7.73 -4.17 -8.71
N PRO A 171 -7.35 -5.36 -8.21
CA PRO A 171 -8.32 -6.43 -7.95
C PRO A 171 -9.10 -6.23 -6.67
N PHE A 172 -8.48 -5.69 -5.62
CA PHE A 172 -9.03 -5.65 -4.26
C PHE A 172 -8.78 -4.31 -3.57
N SER A 173 -9.58 -4.05 -2.54
CA SER A 173 -9.38 -2.98 -1.57
C SER A 173 -9.85 -3.46 -0.21
N TYR A 174 -9.20 -3.06 0.87
CA TYR A 174 -9.84 -3.12 2.18
C TYR A 174 -11.05 -2.18 2.21
N THR A 175 -12.01 -2.52 3.05
CA THR A 175 -13.09 -1.58 3.41
C THR A 175 -12.51 -0.30 4.00
N PRO A 176 -13.22 0.84 3.90
CA PRO A 176 -12.81 2.08 4.54
C PRO A 176 -12.44 1.87 6.02
N TRP A 177 -11.46 2.64 6.50
CA TRP A 177 -10.95 2.54 7.88
C TRP A 177 -12.00 2.78 8.95
N GLU A 178 -13.12 3.38 8.58
CA GLU A 178 -14.29 3.55 9.43
C GLU A 178 -14.86 2.21 9.92
N PHE A 179 -14.64 1.15 9.14
CA PHE A 179 -15.08 -0.21 9.48
C PHE A 179 -14.04 -1.05 10.22
N TYR A 180 -12.87 -0.49 10.49
CA TYR A 180 -11.84 -1.15 11.26
C TYR A 180 -12.15 -1.04 12.77
N LEU A 181 -12.53 -2.15 13.38
CA LEU A 181 -13.02 -2.15 14.76
C LEU A 181 -11.92 -2.37 15.80
N PHE A 182 -11.01 -3.29 15.55
CA PHE A 182 -10.08 -3.77 16.54
C PHE A 182 -8.65 -3.67 16.02
N GLY A 183 -7.91 -2.70 16.51
CA GLY A 183 -6.52 -2.49 16.16
C GLY A 183 -5.58 -2.70 17.34
N TRP A 184 -4.30 -2.54 17.08
CA TRP A 184 -3.22 -2.66 18.06
C TRP A 184 -3.41 -1.80 19.29
N GLY A 185 -3.94 -0.66 19.12
CA GLY A 185 -3.92 0.38 20.12
C GLY A 185 -5.25 0.71 20.73
N PHE A 186 -6.30 -0.09 20.49
CA PHE A 186 -7.64 0.20 21.07
C PHE A 186 -7.98 1.61 21.49
N PRO A 187 -9.15 2.04 21.36
CA PRO A 187 -10.47 1.39 21.19
C PRO A 187 -10.88 1.26 19.73
N PRO A 188 -11.99 0.54 19.45
CA PRO A 188 -12.63 0.61 18.14
C PRO A 188 -12.78 2.06 17.74
N ARG A 189 -12.47 2.39 16.51
CA ARG A 189 -12.50 3.78 16.08
C ARG A 189 -13.94 4.24 16.02
N GLU A 190 -14.21 5.29 16.76
CA GLU A 190 -15.51 5.90 16.92
C GLU A 190 -15.85 6.81 15.73
N ARG A 191 -15.84 6.29 14.51
CA ARG A 191 -15.93 7.14 13.32
C ARG A 191 -17.24 7.07 12.55
N PHE A 192 -18.32 6.70 13.20
CA PHE A 192 -19.62 6.73 12.56
C PHE A 192 -20.39 8.01 12.87
N GLY A 193 -19.85 9.13 12.39
CA GLY A 193 -20.49 10.42 12.56
C GLY A 193 -20.35 11.02 13.93
N GLU A 194 -21.27 11.85 14.32
CA GLU A 194 -21.41 12.25 15.70
C GLU A 194 -21.55 10.99 16.51
N HIS A 195 -20.51 10.68 17.21
CA HIS A 195 -20.35 9.57 18.09
C HIS A 195 -21.67 9.24 18.80
N PRO A 196 -22.31 8.10 18.52
CA PRO A 196 -23.57 7.78 19.21
C PRO A 196 -23.39 7.66 20.73
N TYR A 197 -22.13 7.74 21.21
CA TYR A 197 -21.75 7.67 22.63
C TYR A 197 -20.67 8.69 22.98
N PRO A 198 -20.94 9.99 22.96
CA PRO A 198 -19.97 10.99 23.38
C PRO A 198 -19.39 10.67 24.76
N GLY A 199 -18.09 10.46 24.84
CA GLY A 199 -17.41 10.14 26.08
C GLY A 199 -17.56 8.71 26.61
N LYS A 200 -18.23 7.80 25.88
CA LYS A 200 -18.34 6.39 26.25
C LYS A 200 -17.62 5.48 25.27
N PRO A 201 -16.88 4.47 25.73
CA PRO A 201 -16.29 3.49 24.83
C PRO A 201 -17.39 2.69 24.10
N PRO A 202 -17.14 2.23 22.87
CA PRO A 202 -18.12 1.51 22.05
C PRO A 202 -18.40 0.08 22.54
N TYR A 203 -17.70 -0.40 23.54
CA TYR A 203 -17.88 -1.72 24.14
C TYR A 203 -18.31 -1.62 25.59
N GLU A 204 -18.93 -2.70 26.11
CA GLU A 204 -19.29 -2.87 27.51
C GLU A 204 -18.19 -3.63 28.26
N GLY A 205 -18.04 -3.29 29.55
CA GLY A 205 -17.08 -3.95 30.42
C GLY A 205 -15.61 -3.63 30.13
N ALA A 206 -14.78 -3.94 31.12
CA ALA A 206 -13.34 -3.73 31.01
C ALA A 206 -12.63 -4.75 30.09
N ASP A 207 -13.24 -5.90 29.87
CA ASP A 207 -12.74 -6.97 29.01
C ASP A 207 -13.03 -6.75 27.53
N ARG A 208 -13.84 -5.72 27.19
CA ARG A 208 -14.22 -5.38 25.81
C ARG A 208 -14.90 -6.54 25.05
N SER A 209 -15.55 -7.44 25.76
CA SER A 209 -16.15 -8.65 25.20
C SER A 209 -17.41 -8.39 24.39
N GLN A 210 -18.04 -7.25 24.56
CA GLN A 210 -19.32 -6.91 23.90
C GLN A 210 -19.34 -5.48 23.42
N LEU A 211 -19.76 -5.29 22.18
CA LEU A 211 -20.10 -3.97 21.65
C LEU A 211 -21.42 -3.48 22.24
N ARG A 212 -21.48 -2.21 22.58
CA ARG A 212 -22.73 -1.58 23.01
C ARG A 212 -23.82 -1.78 21.96
N PRO A 213 -25.04 -2.16 22.33
CA PRO A 213 -26.10 -2.45 21.36
C PRO A 213 -26.34 -1.32 20.36
N GLU A 214 -26.26 -0.08 20.81
CA GLU A 214 -26.43 1.09 19.95
C GLU A 214 -25.28 1.25 18.97
N TYR A 215 -24.04 1.07 19.42
CA TYR A 215 -22.88 1.11 18.55
C TYR A 215 -22.95 0.00 17.50
N LYS A 216 -23.33 -1.21 17.93
CA LYS A 216 -23.53 -2.35 17.02
C LYS A 216 -24.57 -2.04 15.95
N ARG A 217 -25.73 -1.43 16.34
CA ARG A 217 -26.75 -1.02 15.37
C ARG A 217 -26.23 0.02 14.37
N ALA A 218 -25.52 1.05 14.86
CA ALA A 218 -24.94 2.09 14.02
C ALA A 218 -23.93 1.50 13.04
N TYR A 219 -23.02 0.67 13.54
CA TYR A 219 -22.02 -0.01 12.72
C TYR A 219 -22.67 -0.87 11.63
N GLN A 220 -23.62 -1.73 12.00
CA GLN A 220 -24.31 -2.59 11.05
C GLN A 220 -25.08 -1.80 9.99
N ALA A 221 -25.74 -0.71 10.38
CA ALA A 221 -26.45 0.15 9.44
C ALA A 221 -25.51 0.84 8.46
N CYS A 222 -24.39 1.39 8.95
CA CYS A 222 -23.37 2.03 8.10
C CYS A 222 -22.69 1.03 7.17
N LEU A 223 -22.29 -0.14 7.69
CA LEU A 223 -21.70 -1.19 6.88
C LEU A 223 -22.66 -1.69 5.80
N LYS A 224 -23.95 -1.88 6.16
CA LYS A 224 -24.97 -2.25 5.18
C LYS A 224 -25.13 -1.19 4.09
N ALA A 225 -25.18 0.09 4.44
CA ALA A 225 -25.28 1.16 3.46
C ALA A 225 -24.06 1.20 2.51
N PHE A 226 -22.85 0.99 3.03
CA PHE A 226 -21.67 0.86 2.22
C PHE A 226 -21.75 -0.34 1.28
N TRP A 227 -22.15 -1.50 1.81
CA TRP A 227 -22.22 -2.74 1.03
C TRP A 227 -23.28 -2.69 -0.07
N ASP A 228 -24.46 -2.15 0.25
CA ASP A 228 -25.53 -1.94 -0.75
C ASP A 228 -25.03 -1.03 -1.88
N HIS A 229 -24.34 0.07 -1.54
CA HIS A 229 -23.81 1.01 -2.54
C HIS A 229 -22.75 0.35 -3.44
N VAL A 230 -21.78 -0.34 -2.87
CA VAL A 230 -20.73 -1.00 -3.69
C VAL A 230 -21.31 -2.17 -4.50
N ALA A 231 -22.39 -2.78 -4.04
CA ALA A 231 -23.14 -3.78 -4.82
C ALA A 231 -23.82 -3.18 -6.04
N GLU A 232 -24.47 -2.02 -5.90
CA GLU A 232 -25.06 -1.28 -7.03
C GLU A 232 -24.01 -0.92 -8.09
N LYS A 233 -22.77 -0.64 -7.66
CA LYS A 233 -21.63 -0.36 -8.56
C LYS A 233 -20.98 -1.61 -9.14
N GLY A 234 -21.38 -2.80 -8.70
CA GLY A 234 -20.74 -4.07 -9.10
C GLY A 234 -19.34 -4.26 -8.52
N TRP A 235 -19.04 -3.65 -7.38
CA TRP A 235 -17.73 -3.72 -6.71
C TRP A 235 -17.74 -4.59 -5.44
N GLN A 236 -18.86 -5.20 -5.06
CA GLN A 236 -18.98 -5.96 -3.80
C GLN A 236 -17.92 -7.05 -3.64
N ASP A 237 -17.53 -7.72 -4.72
CA ASP A 237 -16.54 -8.80 -4.71
C ASP A 237 -15.08 -8.29 -4.70
N LYS A 238 -14.90 -6.98 -4.71
CA LYS A 238 -13.58 -6.34 -4.70
C LYS A 238 -13.17 -5.88 -3.30
N PHE A 239 -14.10 -5.86 -2.33
CA PHE A 239 -13.81 -5.40 -0.99
C PHE A 239 -13.53 -6.56 -0.04
N VAL A 240 -12.46 -6.41 0.74
CA VAL A 240 -12.11 -7.28 1.87
C VAL A 240 -12.46 -6.53 3.15
N LEU A 241 -13.36 -7.08 3.94
CA LEU A 241 -13.71 -6.50 5.23
C LEU A 241 -12.55 -6.69 6.21
N TYR A 242 -11.82 -5.60 6.47
CA TYR A 242 -10.69 -5.59 7.37
C TYR A 242 -11.09 -4.99 8.71
N ILE A 243 -11.47 -5.85 9.65
CA ILE A 243 -12.06 -5.44 10.93
C ILE A 243 -11.07 -5.46 12.10
N SER A 244 -9.95 -6.14 11.96
CA SER A 244 -8.94 -6.27 13.01
C SER A 244 -7.58 -6.62 12.43
N ASP A 245 -6.52 -6.18 13.11
CA ASP A 245 -5.14 -6.52 12.84
C ASP A 245 -4.56 -7.28 14.02
N GLU A 246 -3.79 -8.34 13.73
CA GLU A 246 -3.07 -9.17 14.69
C GLU A 246 -3.86 -9.50 15.98
N PRO A 247 -4.98 -10.23 15.87
CA PRO A 247 -5.78 -10.61 17.05
C PRO A 247 -5.03 -11.66 17.89
N PHE A 248 -4.19 -11.19 18.79
CA PHE A 248 -3.40 -12.04 19.69
C PHE A 248 -4.25 -12.81 20.71
N ASP A 249 -3.68 -13.81 21.37
CA ASP A 249 -4.36 -14.60 22.37
C ASP A 249 -4.85 -13.79 23.57
N SER A 250 -4.12 -12.71 23.91
CA SER A 250 -4.57 -11.74 24.92
C SER A 250 -5.86 -11.00 24.55
N GLN A 251 -6.29 -11.10 23.30
CA GLN A 251 -7.50 -10.47 22.77
C GLN A 251 -8.60 -11.50 22.47
N ALA A 252 -8.61 -12.61 23.20
CA ALA A 252 -9.63 -13.66 23.06
C ALA A 252 -11.09 -13.13 23.08
N PRO A 253 -11.47 -12.15 23.93
CA PRO A 253 -12.80 -11.56 23.90
C PRO A 253 -13.12 -10.88 22.56
N ILE A 254 -12.14 -10.23 21.92
CA ILE A 254 -12.31 -9.59 20.63
C ILE A 254 -12.52 -10.64 19.54
N ARG A 255 -11.73 -11.70 19.53
CA ARG A 255 -11.90 -12.81 18.58
C ARG A 255 -13.27 -13.47 18.69
N ALA A 256 -13.85 -13.53 19.89
CA ALA A 256 -15.19 -14.05 20.08
C ALA A 256 -16.28 -13.20 19.42
N GLN A 257 -16.04 -11.89 19.28
CA GLN A 257 -16.97 -10.98 18.62
C GLN A 257 -16.85 -10.98 17.09
N MET A 258 -15.75 -11.50 16.56
CA MET A 258 -15.52 -11.58 15.11
C MET A 258 -16.23 -12.78 14.46
N LYS A 259 -16.81 -13.66 15.26
CA LYS A 259 -17.64 -14.81 14.83
C LYS A 259 -19.10 -14.42 14.74
#